data_7166edc7c35ffe3a7dae39158a71dccc
#
_entry.id   7166edc7c35ffe3a7dae39158a71dccc
#
_cell.length_a   1.000
_cell.length_b   1.000
_cell.length_c   1.000
_cell.angle_alpha   90.00
_cell.angle_beta   90.00
_cell.angle_gamma   90.00
#
_symmetry.space_group_name_H-M   'P 1'
#
loop_
_entity.id
_entity.type
_entity.pdbx_description
1 polymer ?
#
loop_
_entity_poly.entity_id
_entity_poly.type
_entity_poly.pdbx_seq_one_letter_code
_entity_poly.pdbx_strand_id
1 'polypeptide(L)'
;MPITNRATICQPYQTVQTLAVCRAGHPRRETLTSVESLAQEFFTHYITNDPVIQRVQQSSIAWLNPRNIAFRSDSFMTILNMINKTDLIGFLPSYLYDFISPTMQLHAINIDNLFPDITIYINYHHASSQNHFLTELITILMNDREASRPQFNHSE
;
A
#
# COMPACT_ATOMS: atom_id res chain seq x y z
N MET A 1 -2.56 6.78 11.66
CA MET A 1 -2.35 7.82 12.69
C MET A 1 -2.58 7.23 14.08
N PRO A 2 -1.72 7.53 15.05
CA PRO A 2 -1.99 7.16 16.42
C PRO A 2 -3.21 7.89 16.95
N ILE A 3 -4.14 7.14 17.55
CA ILE A 3 -5.28 7.74 18.24
C ILE A 3 -4.81 8.10 19.65
N THR A 4 -4.62 9.38 19.93
CA THR A 4 -4.22 9.87 21.24
C THR A 4 -5.46 10.17 22.10
N ASN A 5 -5.90 9.15 22.83
CA ASN A 5 -6.92 9.30 23.87
C ASN A 5 -6.41 8.55 25.10
N ARG A 6 -6.63 9.09 26.32
CA ARG A 6 -6.25 8.45 27.59
C ARG A 6 -6.82 7.04 27.78
N ALA A 7 -7.89 6.71 27.06
CA ALA A 7 -8.53 5.41 27.10
C ALA A 7 -8.00 4.40 26.04
N THR A 8 -7.11 4.83 25.15
CA THR A 8 -6.66 4.01 24.01
C THR A 8 -5.16 3.79 24.07
N ILE A 9 -4.73 2.54 23.96
CA ILE A 9 -3.34 2.17 23.73
C ILE A 9 -3.13 2.12 22.22
N CYS A 10 -2.08 2.77 21.76
CA CYS A 10 -1.68 2.82 20.37
C CYS A 10 -0.23 2.35 20.26
N GLN A 11 0.02 1.30 19.51
CA GLN A 11 1.37 0.85 19.25
C GLN A 11 1.64 0.66 17.75
N PRO A 12 2.84 0.99 17.26
CA PRO A 12 3.18 0.78 15.85
C PRO A 12 3.22 -0.73 15.58
N TYR A 13 2.57 -1.11 14.49
CA TYR A 13 2.52 -2.50 14.05
C TYR A 13 3.50 -2.76 12.90
N GLN A 14 3.36 -2.06 11.81
CA GLN A 14 4.12 -2.32 10.60
C GLN A 14 4.31 -1.04 9.78
N THR A 15 5.46 -0.90 9.15
CA THR A 15 5.67 0.11 8.10
C THR A 15 5.40 -0.52 6.75
N VAL A 16 4.57 0.13 5.95
CA VAL A 16 4.12 -0.34 4.65
C VAL A 16 4.56 0.65 3.59
N GLN A 17 5.16 0.12 2.53
CA GLN A 17 5.47 0.87 1.32
C GLN A 17 4.32 0.79 0.33
N THR A 18 4.08 1.86 -0.41
CA THR A 18 3.17 1.86 -1.56
C THR A 18 3.99 1.73 -2.84
N LEU A 19 3.57 0.82 -3.70
CA LEU A 19 4.21 0.58 -4.99
C LEU A 19 3.31 1.06 -6.13
N ALA A 20 3.90 1.64 -7.16
CA ALA A 20 3.25 1.74 -8.46
C ALA A 20 3.37 0.41 -9.18
N VAL A 21 2.30 -0.05 -9.79
CA VAL A 21 2.25 -1.35 -10.47
C VAL A 21 1.55 -1.26 -11.82
N CYS A 22 2.01 -2.09 -12.74
CA CYS A 22 1.37 -2.31 -14.03
C CYS A 22 1.26 -3.81 -14.33
N ARG A 23 0.58 -4.19 -15.40
CA ARG A 23 0.62 -5.57 -15.88
C ARG A 23 2.02 -5.94 -16.40
N ALA A 24 2.40 -7.21 -16.29
CA ALA A 24 3.72 -7.67 -16.73
C ALA A 24 4.01 -7.39 -18.21
N GLY A 25 3.00 -7.41 -19.07
CA GLY A 25 3.10 -7.09 -20.50
C GLY A 25 2.88 -5.62 -20.85
N HIS A 26 3.03 -4.69 -19.90
CA HIS A 26 2.87 -3.26 -20.17
C HIS A 26 3.91 -2.78 -21.20
N PRO A 27 3.51 -2.07 -22.29
CA PRO A 27 4.39 -1.78 -23.43
C PRO A 27 5.54 -0.84 -23.08
N ARG A 28 5.40 0.01 -22.07
CA ARG A 28 6.42 0.98 -21.63
C ARG A 28 7.06 0.62 -20.29
N ARG A 29 6.88 -0.60 -19.81
CA ARG A 29 7.36 -1.07 -18.51
C ARG A 29 8.83 -0.71 -18.24
N GLU A 30 9.69 -0.91 -19.22
CA GLU A 30 11.14 -0.70 -19.08
C GLU A 30 11.54 0.80 -19.07
N THR A 31 10.65 1.69 -19.48
CA THR A 31 10.90 3.14 -19.52
C THR A 31 10.30 3.91 -18.35
N LEU A 32 9.54 3.24 -17.49
CA LEU A 32 8.92 3.83 -16.29
C LEU A 32 9.93 3.84 -15.13
N THR A 33 10.95 4.68 -15.24
CA THR A 33 12.07 4.76 -14.30
C THR A 33 12.15 6.06 -13.51
N SER A 34 11.26 7.00 -13.78
CA SER A 34 11.21 8.30 -13.09
C SER A 34 9.77 8.76 -12.89
N VAL A 35 9.57 9.72 -11.96
CA VAL A 35 8.25 10.34 -11.73
C VAL A 35 7.74 11.01 -13.01
N GLU A 36 8.61 11.64 -13.77
CA GLU A 36 8.27 12.32 -15.03
C GLU A 36 7.75 11.34 -16.08
N SER A 37 8.39 10.18 -16.22
CA SER A 37 7.93 9.14 -17.16
C SER A 37 6.61 8.53 -16.69
N LEU A 38 6.48 8.28 -15.39
CA LEU A 38 5.26 7.73 -14.80
C LEU A 38 4.08 8.71 -14.93
N ALA A 39 4.30 10.02 -14.74
CA ALA A 39 3.28 11.05 -14.81
C ALA A 39 2.61 11.20 -16.20
N GLN A 40 3.20 10.62 -17.24
CA GLN A 40 2.62 10.59 -18.59
C GLN A 40 1.61 9.44 -18.80
N GLU A 41 1.56 8.49 -17.87
CA GLU A 41 0.68 7.34 -17.97
C GLU A 41 -0.75 7.66 -17.49
N PHE A 42 -1.66 6.70 -17.72
CA PHE A 42 -3.01 6.73 -17.19
C PHE A 42 -3.14 5.79 -16.00
N PHE A 43 -3.98 6.18 -15.05
CA PHE A 43 -4.05 5.56 -13.73
C PHE A 43 -5.43 5.05 -13.37
N THR A 44 -5.44 4.03 -12.52
CA THR A 44 -6.61 3.66 -11.71
C THR A 44 -6.57 4.42 -10.39
N HIS A 45 -7.73 4.66 -9.80
CA HIS A 45 -7.87 5.29 -8.49
C HIS A 45 -8.88 4.53 -7.64
N TYR A 46 -8.45 4.10 -6.45
CA TYR A 46 -9.34 3.50 -5.46
C TYR A 46 -10.06 4.58 -4.68
N ILE A 47 -11.40 4.54 -4.71
CA ILE A 47 -12.26 5.47 -3.98
C ILE A 47 -12.51 4.91 -2.58
N THR A 48 -12.27 5.69 -1.55
CA THR A 48 -12.55 5.34 -0.16
C THR A 48 -13.28 6.48 0.55
N ASN A 49 -14.12 6.13 1.50
CA ASN A 49 -14.78 7.08 2.40
C ASN A 49 -13.96 7.32 3.69
N ASP A 50 -12.85 6.63 3.87
CA ASP A 50 -11.97 6.84 5.02
C ASP A 50 -11.18 8.15 4.85
N PRO A 51 -11.40 9.16 5.71
CA PRO A 51 -10.76 10.46 5.58
C PRO A 51 -9.23 10.41 5.80
N VAL A 52 -8.74 9.42 6.54
CA VAL A 52 -7.30 9.24 6.76
C VAL A 52 -6.64 8.72 5.48
N ILE A 53 -7.24 7.69 4.87
CA ILE A 53 -6.74 7.14 3.61
C ILE A 53 -6.83 8.19 2.50
N GLN A 54 -7.92 8.95 2.42
CA GLN A 54 -8.06 10.04 1.45
C GLN A 54 -6.93 11.08 1.57
N ARG A 55 -6.58 11.50 2.79
CA ARG A 55 -5.46 12.44 3.00
C ARG A 55 -4.12 11.87 2.55
N VAL A 56 -3.84 10.62 2.90
CA VAL A 56 -2.61 9.93 2.47
C VAL A 56 -2.57 9.85 0.95
N GLN A 57 -3.66 9.45 0.30
CA GLN A 57 -3.73 9.40 -1.16
C GLN A 57 -3.48 10.78 -1.78
N GLN A 58 -4.15 11.83 -1.31
CA GLN A 58 -4.00 13.18 -1.84
C GLN A 58 -2.57 13.71 -1.73
N SER A 59 -1.92 13.49 -0.59
CA SER A 59 -0.53 13.94 -0.40
C SER A 59 0.46 13.11 -1.21
N SER A 60 0.23 11.82 -1.34
CA SER A 60 1.14 10.88 -2.01
C SER A 60 1.10 11.00 -3.54
N ILE A 61 -0.03 11.42 -4.11
CA ILE A 61 -0.21 11.55 -5.56
C ILE A 61 -0.33 13.01 -6.03
N ALA A 62 0.19 13.97 -5.26
CA ALA A 62 0.13 15.40 -5.61
C ALA A 62 0.81 15.72 -6.95
N TRP A 63 1.77 14.91 -7.38
CA TRP A 63 2.43 15.00 -8.69
C TRP A 63 1.56 14.49 -9.84
N LEU A 64 0.51 13.73 -9.55
CA LEU A 64 -0.37 13.13 -10.55
C LEU A 64 -1.39 14.15 -11.06
N ASN A 65 -1.46 14.30 -12.39
CA ASN A 65 -2.54 15.09 -12.99
C ASN A 65 -3.87 14.34 -12.84
N PRO A 66 -4.89 14.92 -12.20
CA PRO A 66 -6.20 14.27 -12.05
C PRO A 66 -6.87 13.86 -13.37
N ARG A 67 -6.53 14.51 -14.49
CA ARG A 67 -7.01 14.15 -15.83
C ARG A 67 -6.48 12.82 -16.33
N ASN A 68 -5.37 12.35 -15.76
CA ASN A 68 -4.77 11.06 -16.11
C ASN A 68 -5.39 9.89 -15.32
N ILE A 69 -6.31 10.15 -14.42
CA ILE A 69 -7.08 9.10 -13.75
C ILE A 69 -8.20 8.65 -14.71
N ALA A 70 -7.95 7.55 -15.39
CA ALA A 70 -8.86 7.02 -16.40
C ALA A 70 -9.95 6.09 -15.83
N PHE A 71 -9.71 5.51 -14.65
CA PHE A 71 -10.65 4.58 -14.03
C PHE A 71 -10.70 4.77 -12.52
N ARG A 72 -11.91 4.74 -11.95
CA ARG A 72 -12.16 4.87 -10.51
C ARG A 72 -13.11 3.79 -10.03
N SER A 73 -12.85 3.21 -8.87
CA SER A 73 -13.73 2.23 -8.23
C SER A 73 -13.50 2.18 -6.73
N ASP A 74 -14.54 1.86 -5.98
CA ASP A 74 -14.50 1.53 -4.57
C ASP A 74 -14.28 0.01 -4.34
N SER A 75 -14.21 -0.77 -5.41
CA SER A 75 -13.86 -2.18 -5.38
C SER A 75 -12.39 -2.38 -5.70
N PHE A 76 -11.62 -2.81 -4.72
CA PHE A 76 -10.20 -3.09 -4.90
C PHE A 76 -9.95 -4.20 -5.93
N MET A 77 -10.76 -5.25 -5.94
CA MET A 77 -10.67 -6.33 -6.94
C MET A 77 -10.94 -5.83 -8.36
N THR A 78 -11.85 -4.88 -8.52
CA THR A 78 -12.09 -4.25 -9.82
C THR A 78 -10.87 -3.45 -10.27
N ILE A 79 -10.24 -2.69 -9.37
CA ILE A 79 -8.98 -1.97 -9.65
C ILE A 79 -7.89 -2.94 -10.12
N LEU A 80 -7.67 -4.05 -9.38
CA LEU A 80 -6.67 -5.06 -9.74
C LEU A 80 -6.94 -5.68 -11.12
N ASN A 81 -8.18 -6.00 -11.41
CA ASN A 81 -8.55 -6.54 -12.72
C ASN A 81 -8.32 -5.55 -13.85
N MET A 82 -8.57 -4.25 -13.62
CA MET A 82 -8.30 -3.22 -14.62
C MET A 82 -6.80 -3.07 -14.88
N ILE A 83 -5.97 -3.06 -13.84
CA ILE A 83 -4.51 -3.03 -13.99
C ILE A 83 -4.03 -4.25 -14.79
N ASN A 84 -4.53 -5.44 -14.45
CA ASN A 84 -4.08 -6.68 -15.07
C ASN A 84 -4.46 -6.81 -16.55
N LYS A 85 -5.56 -6.17 -16.97
CA LYS A 85 -6.13 -6.30 -18.32
C LYS A 85 -5.91 -5.10 -19.23
N THR A 86 -5.34 -4.02 -18.71
CA THR A 86 -5.13 -2.77 -19.44
C THR A 86 -3.71 -2.24 -19.25
N ASP A 87 -3.38 -1.12 -19.87
CA ASP A 87 -2.12 -0.42 -19.65
C ASP A 87 -2.22 0.64 -18.53
N LEU A 88 -3.25 0.57 -17.69
CA LEU A 88 -3.40 1.48 -16.57
C LEU A 88 -2.43 1.12 -15.43
N ILE A 89 -1.90 2.16 -14.82
CA ILE A 89 -1.06 2.05 -13.62
C ILE A 89 -1.96 2.09 -12.37
N GLY A 90 -1.62 1.31 -11.37
CA GLY A 90 -2.26 1.34 -10.07
C GLY A 90 -1.26 1.48 -8.94
N PHE A 91 -1.78 1.68 -7.72
CA PHE A 91 -0.98 1.80 -6.51
C PHE A 91 -1.41 0.75 -5.51
N LEU A 92 -0.45 -0.03 -5.02
CA LEU A 92 -0.70 -1.13 -4.08
C LEU A 92 0.25 -1.05 -2.89
N PRO A 93 -0.22 -1.42 -1.68
CA PRO A 93 0.69 -1.73 -0.59
C PRO A 93 1.62 -2.89 -0.96
N SER A 94 2.88 -2.82 -0.56
CA SER A 94 3.90 -3.83 -0.89
C SER A 94 3.49 -5.25 -0.49
N TYR A 95 2.95 -5.44 0.72
CA TYR A 95 2.51 -6.76 1.20
C TYR A 95 1.40 -7.36 0.31
N LEU A 96 0.54 -6.50 -0.24
CA LEU A 96 -0.54 -6.96 -1.12
C LEU A 96 0.01 -7.33 -2.50
N TYR A 97 0.97 -6.56 -3.01
CA TYR A 97 1.68 -6.89 -4.24
C TYR A 97 2.35 -8.26 -4.13
N ASP A 98 3.07 -8.53 -3.06
CA ASP A 98 3.75 -9.81 -2.82
C ASP A 98 2.75 -10.98 -2.79
N PHE A 99 1.57 -10.76 -2.23
CA PHE A 99 0.53 -11.78 -2.15
C PHE A 99 -0.14 -12.07 -3.50
N ILE A 100 -0.42 -11.05 -4.31
CA ILE A 100 -1.22 -11.22 -5.55
C ILE A 100 -0.38 -11.35 -6.81
N SER A 101 0.85 -10.84 -6.85
CA SER A 101 1.69 -10.80 -8.05
C SER A 101 1.96 -12.17 -8.67
N PRO A 102 2.12 -13.27 -7.91
CA PRO A 102 2.26 -14.60 -8.49
C PRO A 102 1.06 -15.06 -9.30
N THR A 103 -0.15 -14.61 -8.92
CA THR A 103 -1.40 -15.01 -9.57
C THR A 103 -1.81 -14.08 -10.71
N MET A 104 -1.57 -12.76 -10.55
CA MET A 104 -2.04 -11.74 -11.49
C MET A 104 -0.98 -11.24 -12.47
N GLN A 105 0.25 -11.75 -12.41
CA GLN A 105 1.33 -11.32 -13.32
C GLN A 105 1.52 -9.80 -13.36
N LEU A 106 1.52 -9.17 -12.19
CA LEU A 106 1.79 -7.76 -12.03
C LEU A 106 3.30 -7.49 -11.97
N HIS A 107 3.69 -6.29 -12.36
CA HIS A 107 5.06 -5.79 -12.32
C HIS A 107 5.12 -4.52 -11.46
N ALA A 108 5.99 -4.51 -10.47
CA ALA A 108 6.25 -3.32 -9.66
C ALA A 108 7.18 -2.36 -10.41
N ILE A 109 6.81 -1.09 -10.45
CA ILE A 109 7.59 -0.02 -11.05
C ILE A 109 8.49 0.55 -9.96
N ASN A 110 9.80 0.36 -10.11
CA ASN A 110 10.80 0.82 -9.14
C ASN A 110 11.18 2.27 -9.39
N ILE A 111 10.63 3.17 -8.58
CA ILE A 111 11.01 4.58 -8.51
C ILE A 111 11.26 4.91 -7.04
N ASP A 112 12.49 5.30 -6.72
CA ASP A 112 12.89 5.62 -5.36
C ASP A 112 12.08 6.81 -4.81
N ASN A 113 11.62 6.68 -3.57
CA ASN A 113 10.90 7.72 -2.85
C ASN A 113 9.62 8.23 -3.56
N LEU A 114 8.98 7.40 -4.39
CA LEU A 114 7.73 7.76 -5.06
C LEU A 114 6.62 8.07 -4.06
N PHE A 115 6.55 7.31 -2.99
CA PHE A 115 5.59 7.49 -1.89
C PHE A 115 6.30 7.46 -0.54
N PRO A 116 5.80 8.21 0.45
CA PRO A 116 6.26 8.07 1.83
C PRO A 116 5.85 6.72 2.41
N ASP A 117 6.67 6.18 3.29
CA ASP A 117 6.32 5.01 4.08
C ASP A 117 5.15 5.31 5.01
N ILE A 118 4.24 4.35 5.15
CA ILE A 118 3.06 4.47 6.00
C ILE A 118 3.22 3.52 7.18
N THR A 119 3.20 4.06 8.40
CA THR A 119 3.15 3.24 9.61
C THR A 119 1.71 2.89 9.95
N ILE A 120 1.43 1.59 10.03
CA ILE A 120 0.17 1.05 10.53
C ILE A 120 0.28 0.84 12.03
N TYR A 121 -0.79 1.15 12.76
CA TYR A 121 -0.86 1.05 14.21
C TYR A 121 -1.95 0.09 14.66
N ILE A 122 -1.69 -0.64 15.71
CA ILE A 122 -2.72 -1.37 16.46
C ILE A 122 -3.25 -0.44 17.55
N ASN A 123 -4.55 -0.21 17.53
CA ASN A 123 -5.22 0.60 18.54
C ASN A 123 -6.25 -0.27 19.30
N TYR A 124 -6.20 -0.25 20.62
CA TYR A 124 -7.16 -0.97 21.44
C TYR A 124 -7.46 -0.21 22.74
N HIS A 125 -8.62 -0.46 23.33
CA HIS A 125 -9.05 0.23 24.53
C HIS A 125 -8.21 -0.23 25.73
N HIS A 126 -7.78 0.71 26.57
CA HIS A 126 -6.94 0.41 27.75
C HIS A 126 -7.61 -0.62 28.68
N ALA A 127 -8.93 -0.52 28.92
CA ALA A 127 -9.67 -1.48 29.73
C ALA A 127 -9.62 -2.92 29.17
N SER A 128 -9.37 -3.09 27.86
CA SER A 128 -9.23 -4.40 27.22
C SER A 128 -7.82 -4.97 27.32
N SER A 129 -6.84 -4.20 27.80
CA SER A 129 -5.42 -4.64 27.90
C SER A 129 -5.21 -5.82 28.86
N GLN A 130 -6.14 -6.03 29.82
CA GLN A 130 -6.13 -7.16 30.73
C GLN A 130 -6.86 -8.40 30.17
N ASN A 131 -7.47 -8.31 28.99
CA ASN A 131 -8.12 -9.43 28.33
C ASN A 131 -7.03 -10.36 27.75
N HIS A 132 -6.93 -11.56 28.30
CA HIS A 132 -5.94 -12.55 27.88
C HIS A 132 -6.03 -12.88 26.38
N PHE A 133 -7.22 -13.00 25.82
CA PHE A 133 -7.44 -13.29 24.40
C PHE A 133 -6.91 -12.15 23.51
N LEU A 134 -7.17 -10.90 23.87
CA LEU A 134 -6.66 -9.74 23.13
C LEU A 134 -5.13 -9.67 23.21
N THR A 135 -4.55 -9.92 24.38
CA THR A 135 -3.09 -9.92 24.57
C THR A 135 -2.41 -11.00 23.73
N GLU A 136 -3.01 -12.20 23.68
CA GLU A 136 -2.52 -13.30 22.87
C GLU A 136 -2.62 -12.99 21.37
N LEU A 137 -3.74 -12.42 20.91
CA LEU A 137 -3.93 -11.98 19.54
C LEU A 137 -2.88 -10.94 19.11
N ILE A 138 -2.64 -9.93 19.94
CA ILE A 138 -1.62 -8.90 19.67
C ILE A 138 -0.23 -9.54 19.60
N THR A 139 0.08 -10.48 20.48
CA THR A 139 1.37 -11.20 20.46
C THR A 139 1.55 -11.98 19.18
N ILE A 140 0.52 -12.66 18.70
CA ILE A 140 0.54 -13.40 17.42
C ILE A 140 0.79 -12.44 16.26
N LEU A 141 0.07 -11.32 16.19
CA LEU A 141 0.24 -10.32 15.15
C LEU A 141 1.64 -9.70 15.15
N MET A 142 2.22 -9.43 16.32
CA MET A 142 3.55 -8.85 16.44
C MET A 142 4.65 -9.85 16.03
N ASN A 143 4.47 -11.13 16.33
CA ASN A 143 5.41 -12.19 15.93
C ASN A 143 5.36 -12.46 14.42
N ASP A 144 4.18 -12.46 13.82
CA ASP A 144 4.00 -12.63 12.37
C ASP A 144 4.68 -11.50 11.58
N ARG A 145 4.68 -10.30 12.11
CA ARG A 145 5.44 -9.16 11.57
C ARG A 145 6.94 -9.44 11.45
N GLU A 146 7.55 -10.09 12.45
CA GLU A 146 8.98 -10.40 12.44
C GLU A 146 9.33 -11.47 11.40
N ALA A 147 8.44 -12.44 11.21
CA ALA A 147 8.58 -13.48 10.19
C ALA A 147 8.43 -12.94 8.75
N SER A 148 7.68 -11.85 8.57
CA SER A 148 7.39 -11.24 7.27
C SER A 148 8.39 -10.15 6.85
N ARG A 149 9.44 -9.88 7.63
CA ARG A 149 10.51 -8.96 7.23
C ARG A 149 11.35 -9.60 6.13
N PRO A 150 11.47 -8.99 4.93
CA PRO A 150 12.44 -9.45 3.94
C PRO A 150 13.84 -9.37 4.56
N GLN A 151 14.54 -10.48 4.60
CA GLN A 151 15.96 -10.50 4.95
C GLN A 151 16.71 -9.82 3.79
N PHE A 152 16.99 -8.53 3.93
CA PHE A 152 18.00 -7.89 3.11
C PHE A 152 19.36 -8.46 3.52
N ASN A 153 19.81 -9.51 2.82
CA ASN A 153 21.19 -9.90 2.85
C ASN A 153 22.01 -8.76 2.21
N HIS A 154 22.62 -7.95 3.06
CA HIS A 154 23.81 -7.20 2.68
C HIS A 154 24.92 -8.24 2.47
N SER A 155 25.06 -8.75 1.24
CA SER A 155 26.29 -9.38 0.79
C SER A 155 27.20 -8.28 0.29
N GLU A 156 28.37 -8.21 0.92
CA GLU A 156 29.51 -7.39 0.61
C GLU A 156 29.91 -7.40 -0.87
#